data_920cbcf55999d798e1a773521bf5104a
#
_entry.id   920cbcf55999d798e1a773521bf5104a
#
_cell.length_a   1.000
_cell.length_b   1.000
_cell.length_c   1.000
_cell.angle_alpha   90.00
_cell.angle_beta   90.00
_cell.angle_gamma   90.00
#
_symmetry.space_group_name_H-M   'P 1'
#
loop_
_entity.id
_entity.type
_entity.pdbx_description
1 polymer ?
#
loop_
_entity_poly.entity_id
_entity_poly.type
_entity_poly.pdbx_seq_one_letter_code
_entity_poly.pdbx_strand_id
1 'polypeptide(L)'
;MTKPRLLAAGILLTFGVTAAVAAQSRFEEGVFAELNRFRSDPAGYAEYLSDYRPRFEGKLLVGYDDGEIDIMTREGVAAVDEAIRDLRREKPLPTLEWSDPLARAAADHVAVQSRSGAVGHYTRGSGPGERMRARGGGPYVSEVITYGHHTPEGVVDQLLIDDGVPGRGHRHSLLRPTHRYAGIACGRHPVHRTMCVTLMSQTRDGSAPPPPRRAATKAE
;
A
#
# COMPACT_ATOMS: atom_id res chain seq x y z
N MET A 1 -0.24 -36.39 -57.85
CA MET A 1 0.82 -35.46 -57.37
C MET A 1 0.18 -34.48 -56.39
N THR A 2 0.19 -34.81 -55.11
CA THR A 2 -0.39 -34.03 -53.99
C THR A 2 0.70 -33.28 -53.26
N LYS A 3 0.63 -31.94 -53.24
CA LYS A 3 1.55 -31.07 -52.52
C LYS A 3 1.20 -31.05 -51.02
N PRO A 4 2.16 -31.13 -50.12
CA PRO A 4 1.90 -30.96 -48.69
C PRO A 4 1.74 -29.45 -48.33
N ARG A 5 0.69 -29.15 -47.55
CA ARG A 5 0.49 -27.85 -46.89
C ARG A 5 1.29 -27.83 -45.59
N LEU A 6 2.27 -26.95 -45.53
CA LEU A 6 2.96 -26.60 -44.29
C LEU A 6 2.04 -25.74 -43.42
N LEU A 7 1.67 -26.28 -42.26
CA LEU A 7 1.07 -25.53 -41.15
C LEU A 7 2.21 -24.84 -40.37
N ALA A 8 2.33 -23.54 -40.51
CA ALA A 8 3.14 -22.73 -39.62
C ALA A 8 2.35 -22.46 -38.33
N ALA A 9 2.67 -23.19 -37.27
CA ALA A 9 2.15 -22.89 -35.95
C ALA A 9 2.87 -21.68 -35.36
N GLY A 10 2.15 -20.61 -35.14
CA GLY A 10 2.64 -19.39 -34.48
C GLY A 10 2.87 -19.62 -32.99
N ILE A 11 4.13 -19.60 -32.59
CA ILE A 11 4.53 -19.48 -31.19
C ILE A 11 5.07 -18.04 -31.01
N LEU A 12 4.19 -17.14 -30.70
CA LEU A 12 4.55 -15.77 -30.25
C LEU A 12 3.39 -15.24 -29.40
N LEU A 13 3.57 -15.18 -28.06
CA LEU A 13 2.79 -14.27 -27.20
C LEU A 13 2.83 -14.59 -25.69
N THR A 14 3.81 -15.36 -25.19
CA THR A 14 3.85 -15.66 -23.75
C THR A 14 4.91 -14.89 -22.94
N PHE A 15 5.92 -14.27 -23.59
CA PHE A 15 7.02 -13.63 -22.86
C PHE A 15 6.70 -12.24 -22.29
N GLY A 16 5.82 -11.48 -22.93
CA GLY A 16 5.50 -10.10 -22.48
C GLY A 16 4.64 -10.06 -21.23
N VAL A 17 3.70 -10.98 -21.08
CA VAL A 17 2.77 -11.01 -19.94
C VAL A 17 3.47 -11.47 -18.66
N THR A 18 4.34 -12.46 -18.75
CA THR A 18 5.08 -12.98 -17.60
C THR A 18 6.10 -11.96 -17.03
N ALA A 19 6.76 -11.18 -17.88
CA ALA A 19 7.69 -10.15 -17.46
C ALA A 19 6.98 -8.97 -16.77
N ALA A 20 5.80 -8.56 -17.26
CA ALA A 20 5.02 -7.48 -16.65
C ALA A 20 4.45 -7.90 -15.28
N VAL A 21 3.96 -9.12 -15.13
CA VAL A 21 3.47 -9.67 -13.86
C VAL A 21 4.61 -9.81 -12.85
N ALA A 22 5.79 -10.26 -13.28
CA ALA A 22 6.96 -10.36 -12.40
C ALA A 22 7.50 -8.97 -11.95
N ALA A 23 7.42 -7.95 -12.81
CA ALA A 23 7.81 -6.59 -12.44
C ALA A 23 6.82 -5.96 -11.44
N GLN A 24 5.53 -6.19 -11.61
CA GLN A 24 4.50 -5.72 -10.69
C GLN A 24 4.63 -6.39 -9.31
N SER A 25 4.87 -7.70 -9.27
CA SER A 25 5.13 -8.43 -8.03
C SER A 25 6.33 -7.88 -7.26
N ARG A 26 7.43 -7.56 -7.94
CA ARG A 26 8.62 -6.94 -7.30
C ARG A 26 8.35 -5.56 -6.73
N PHE A 27 7.51 -4.76 -7.38
CA PHE A 27 7.13 -3.46 -6.86
C PHE A 27 6.30 -3.59 -5.56
N GLU A 28 5.31 -4.48 -5.55
CA GLU A 28 4.48 -4.77 -4.38
C GLU A 28 5.30 -5.35 -3.22
N GLU A 29 6.28 -6.22 -3.51
CA GLU A 29 7.26 -6.73 -2.55
C GLU A 29 8.11 -5.59 -1.96
N GLY A 30 8.53 -4.63 -2.78
CA GLY A 30 9.25 -3.42 -2.34
C GLY A 30 8.41 -2.58 -1.39
N VAL A 31 7.15 -2.29 -1.74
CA VAL A 31 6.21 -1.56 -0.85
C VAL A 31 6.00 -2.32 0.46
N PHE A 32 5.88 -3.64 0.42
CA PHE A 32 5.74 -4.46 1.61
C PHE A 32 6.99 -4.43 2.50
N ALA A 33 8.16 -4.47 1.90
CA ALA A 33 9.43 -4.34 2.61
C ALA A 33 9.55 -2.96 3.29
N GLU A 34 9.17 -1.90 2.59
CA GLU A 34 9.20 -0.53 3.09
C GLU A 34 8.19 -0.31 4.25
N LEU A 35 7.00 -0.90 4.16
CA LEU A 35 6.05 -0.94 5.29
C LEU A 35 6.68 -1.60 6.53
N ASN A 36 7.41 -2.69 6.37
CA ASN A 36 8.07 -3.37 7.47
C ASN A 36 9.31 -2.64 7.97
N ARG A 37 10.00 -1.89 7.10
CA ARG A 37 11.13 -1.04 7.47
C ARG A 37 10.70 0.02 8.49
N PHE A 38 9.69 0.86 8.20
CA PHE A 38 9.25 1.87 9.15
C PHE A 38 8.62 1.27 10.41
N ARG A 39 7.93 0.12 10.31
CA ARG A 39 7.32 -0.54 11.47
C ARG A 39 8.36 -1.09 12.43
N SER A 40 9.45 -1.65 11.92
CA SER A 40 10.52 -2.21 12.75
C SER A 40 11.42 -1.13 13.38
N ASP A 41 11.58 0.02 12.71
CA ASP A 41 12.40 1.13 13.17
C ASP A 41 11.75 2.48 12.82
N PRO A 42 10.69 2.89 13.54
CA PRO A 42 10.03 4.17 13.29
C PRO A 42 10.95 5.37 13.48
N ALA A 43 11.87 5.31 14.45
CA ALA A 43 12.81 6.40 14.72
C ALA A 43 13.82 6.57 13.59
N GLY A 44 14.39 5.48 13.09
CA GLY A 44 15.27 5.51 11.92
C GLY A 44 14.56 5.97 10.65
N TYR A 45 13.27 5.63 10.51
CA TYR A 45 12.45 6.14 9.41
C TYR A 45 12.18 7.65 9.52
N ALA A 46 12.04 8.18 10.74
CA ALA A 46 11.92 9.62 10.98
C ALA A 46 13.17 10.38 10.54
N GLU A 47 14.37 9.82 10.75
CA GLU A 47 15.62 10.42 10.24
C GLU A 47 15.64 10.43 8.72
N TYR A 48 15.24 9.33 8.07
CA TYR A 48 15.10 9.28 6.61
C TYR A 48 14.13 10.35 6.09
N LEU A 49 12.95 10.52 6.70
CA LEU A 49 12.00 11.57 6.30
C LEU A 49 12.55 12.98 6.52
N SER A 50 13.54 13.17 7.40
CA SER A 50 14.16 14.47 7.61
C SER A 50 14.89 15.00 6.37
N ASP A 51 15.30 14.10 5.45
CA ASP A 51 15.96 14.45 4.18
C ASP A 51 15.01 15.13 3.19
N TYR A 52 13.69 15.04 3.40
CA TYR A 52 12.72 15.79 2.59
C TYR A 52 12.70 17.29 2.90
N ARG A 53 13.02 17.69 4.13
CA ARG A 53 12.88 19.08 4.59
C ARG A 53 13.61 20.11 3.74
N PRO A 54 14.89 19.91 3.36
CA PRO A 54 15.64 20.87 2.55
C PRO A 54 15.14 20.96 1.09
N ARG A 55 14.28 20.03 0.68
CA ARG A 55 13.74 19.98 -0.70
C ARG A 55 12.46 20.79 -0.87
N PHE A 56 11.96 21.44 0.20
CA PHE A 56 10.76 22.26 0.11
C PHE A 56 11.06 23.68 -0.31
N GLU A 57 10.37 24.16 -1.34
CA GLU A 57 10.24 25.55 -1.75
C GLU A 57 8.81 26.02 -1.43
N GLY A 58 8.59 26.51 -0.21
CA GLY A 58 7.25 26.79 0.30
C GLY A 58 6.40 25.53 0.44
N LYS A 59 5.42 25.36 -0.44
CA LYS A 59 4.59 24.14 -0.51
C LYS A 59 4.99 23.18 -1.63
N LEU A 60 5.93 23.57 -2.47
CA LEU A 60 6.46 22.69 -3.51
C LEU A 60 7.56 21.79 -2.92
N LEU A 61 7.37 20.49 -2.98
CA LEU A 61 8.41 19.50 -2.73
C LEU A 61 9.08 19.17 -4.04
N VAL A 62 10.34 19.59 -4.20
CA VAL A 62 11.12 19.45 -5.44
C VAL A 62 11.74 18.05 -5.50
N GLY A 63 11.64 17.40 -6.65
CA GLY A 63 12.26 16.12 -6.92
C GLY A 63 11.83 15.02 -5.98
N TYR A 64 10.55 14.94 -5.64
CA TYR A 64 10.00 13.84 -4.85
C TYR A 64 10.04 12.51 -5.64
N ASP A 65 9.91 11.40 -4.90
CA ASP A 65 9.96 10.05 -5.41
C ASP A 65 11.37 9.77 -6.02
N ASP A 66 11.51 9.33 -7.22
CA ASP A 66 12.81 9.07 -7.87
C ASP A 66 13.62 10.32 -8.27
N GLY A 67 13.22 11.49 -7.79
CA GLY A 67 13.85 12.78 -8.10
C GLY A 67 13.35 13.43 -9.39
N GLU A 68 12.39 12.83 -10.09
CA GLU A 68 11.83 13.34 -11.34
C GLU A 68 10.50 14.10 -11.17
N ILE A 69 9.87 14.00 -9.99
CA ILE A 69 8.54 14.56 -9.74
C ILE A 69 8.60 15.68 -8.72
N ASP A 70 8.04 16.82 -9.08
CA ASP A 70 7.72 17.89 -8.15
C ASP A 70 6.27 17.76 -7.69
N ILE A 71 6.05 17.85 -6.37
CA ILE A 71 4.71 17.71 -5.78
C ILE A 71 4.31 19.01 -5.10
N MET A 72 3.18 19.59 -5.54
CA MET A 72 2.53 20.66 -4.82
C MET A 72 1.76 20.08 -3.63
N THR A 73 2.30 20.28 -2.43
CA THR A 73 1.70 19.83 -1.18
C THR A 73 0.66 20.83 -0.66
N ARG A 74 -0.17 20.42 0.28
CA ARG A 74 -1.18 21.28 0.90
C ARG A 74 -0.65 22.05 2.11
N GLU A 75 0.19 21.40 2.90
CA GLU A 75 0.67 21.91 4.18
C GLU A 75 2.19 22.24 4.17
N GLY A 76 2.89 21.86 3.11
CA GLY A 76 4.33 22.06 3.00
C GLY A 76 5.10 21.17 3.99
N VAL A 77 6.27 21.66 4.41
CA VAL A 77 7.14 20.92 5.33
C VAL A 77 6.49 20.60 6.68
N ALA A 78 5.42 21.32 7.06
CA ALA A 78 4.75 21.12 8.35
C ALA A 78 4.17 19.70 8.51
N ALA A 79 3.63 19.09 7.43
CA ALA A 79 3.13 17.72 7.46
C ALA A 79 4.27 16.70 7.64
N VAL A 80 5.42 16.95 7.03
CA VAL A 80 6.63 16.12 7.20
C VAL A 80 7.14 16.22 8.64
N ASP A 81 7.23 17.44 9.19
CA ASP A 81 7.66 17.65 10.57
C ASP A 81 6.75 16.99 11.60
N GLU A 82 5.45 16.95 11.31
CA GLU A 82 4.49 16.22 12.14
C GLU A 82 4.73 14.71 12.06
N ALA A 83 4.88 14.15 10.86
CA ALA A 83 5.19 12.73 10.68
C ALA A 83 6.49 12.32 11.39
N ILE A 84 7.56 13.12 11.27
CA ILE A 84 8.83 12.91 11.96
C ILE A 84 8.63 12.90 13.49
N ARG A 85 7.86 13.85 14.03
CA ARG A 85 7.60 13.89 15.49
C ARG A 85 6.83 12.67 15.98
N ASP A 86 5.86 12.21 15.21
CA ASP A 86 5.05 11.03 15.56
C ASP A 86 5.90 9.78 15.51
N LEU A 87 6.65 9.56 14.43
CA LEU A 87 7.53 8.41 14.27
C LEU A 87 8.63 8.34 15.34
N ARG A 88 9.20 9.46 15.75
CA ARG A 88 10.21 9.51 16.85
C ARG A 88 9.64 9.11 18.22
N ARG A 89 8.32 9.21 18.41
CA ARG A 89 7.63 8.81 19.65
C ARG A 89 7.14 7.36 19.61
N GLU A 90 7.01 6.81 18.40
CA GLU A 90 6.50 5.47 18.22
C GLU A 90 7.55 4.42 18.60
N LYS A 91 7.09 3.34 19.22
CA LYS A 91 7.94 2.19 19.51
C LYS A 91 7.97 1.26 18.30
N PRO A 92 9.03 0.45 18.16
CA PRO A 92 9.03 -0.61 17.14
C PRO A 92 7.74 -1.42 17.19
N LEU A 93 7.11 -1.56 16.03
CA LEU A 93 5.86 -2.29 15.84
C LEU A 93 6.16 -3.69 15.31
N PRO A 94 5.29 -4.67 15.58
CA PRO A 94 5.40 -5.96 14.94
C PRO A 94 5.41 -5.81 13.42
N THR A 95 6.34 -6.51 12.75
CA THR A 95 6.34 -6.62 11.30
C THR A 95 5.09 -7.34 10.81
N LEU A 96 4.66 -6.99 9.61
CA LEU A 96 3.52 -7.61 8.95
C LEU A 96 3.99 -8.87 8.21
N GLU A 97 3.12 -9.87 8.16
CA GLU A 97 3.24 -11.02 7.28
C GLU A 97 2.42 -10.78 6.00
N TRP A 98 2.91 -11.29 4.88
CA TRP A 98 2.17 -11.21 3.63
C TRP A 98 0.90 -12.08 3.67
N SER A 99 -0.20 -11.52 3.13
CA SER A 99 -1.47 -12.23 3.02
C SER A 99 -2.01 -12.19 1.59
N ASP A 100 -2.01 -13.34 0.92
CA ASP A 100 -2.63 -13.49 -0.40
C ASP A 100 -4.13 -13.18 -0.42
N PRO A 101 -4.96 -13.55 0.58
CA PRO A 101 -6.35 -13.12 0.62
C PRO A 101 -6.51 -11.60 0.59
N LEU A 102 -5.74 -10.85 1.40
CA LEU A 102 -5.76 -9.40 1.42
C LEU A 102 -5.27 -8.82 0.08
N ALA A 103 -4.18 -9.35 -0.47
CA ALA A 103 -3.65 -8.90 -1.75
C ALA A 103 -4.65 -9.10 -2.90
N ARG A 104 -5.36 -10.23 -2.94
CA ARG A 104 -6.40 -10.46 -3.96
C ARG A 104 -7.57 -9.49 -3.83
N ALA A 105 -8.02 -9.16 -2.62
CA ALA A 105 -9.09 -8.18 -2.41
C ALA A 105 -8.63 -6.75 -2.75
N ALA A 106 -7.36 -6.41 -2.51
CA ALA A 106 -6.74 -5.17 -2.98
C ALA A 106 -6.71 -5.10 -4.52
N ALA A 107 -6.31 -6.21 -5.18
CA ALA A 107 -6.26 -6.30 -6.63
C ALA A 107 -7.64 -6.11 -7.29
N ASP A 108 -8.72 -6.56 -6.66
CA ASP A 108 -10.09 -6.30 -7.16
C ASP A 108 -10.38 -4.81 -7.23
N HIS A 109 -9.95 -4.04 -6.22
CA HIS A 109 -10.15 -2.60 -6.19
C HIS A 109 -9.30 -1.88 -7.24
N VAL A 110 -8.02 -2.25 -7.34
CA VAL A 110 -7.12 -1.78 -8.40
C VAL A 110 -7.73 -2.04 -9.78
N ALA A 111 -8.22 -3.25 -10.03
CA ALA A 111 -8.82 -3.62 -11.32
C ALA A 111 -10.06 -2.78 -11.68
N VAL A 112 -10.87 -2.36 -10.71
CA VAL A 112 -12.01 -1.47 -10.94
C VAL A 112 -11.56 -0.03 -11.20
N GLN A 113 -10.69 0.51 -10.35
CA GLN A 113 -10.26 1.91 -10.46
C GLN A 113 -9.36 2.14 -11.68
N SER A 114 -8.54 1.17 -12.07
CA SER A 114 -7.74 1.20 -13.30
C SER A 114 -8.56 1.38 -14.57
N ARG A 115 -9.82 0.94 -14.57
CA ARG A 115 -10.74 1.10 -15.71
C ARG A 115 -11.62 2.34 -15.61
N SER A 116 -12.04 2.70 -14.39
CA SER A 116 -13.03 3.77 -14.18
C SER A 116 -12.41 5.14 -13.92
N GLY A 117 -11.15 5.20 -13.46
CA GLY A 117 -10.54 6.43 -12.96
C GLY A 117 -11.14 6.93 -11.64
N ALA A 118 -11.99 6.12 -10.99
CA ALA A 118 -12.53 6.45 -9.67
C ALA A 118 -11.43 6.44 -8.61
N VAL A 119 -11.63 7.20 -7.54
CA VAL A 119 -10.73 7.29 -6.38
C VAL A 119 -11.49 6.94 -5.10
N GLY A 120 -10.73 6.66 -4.01
CA GLY A 120 -11.30 6.39 -2.69
C GLY A 120 -11.62 4.91 -2.46
N HIS A 121 -12.18 4.62 -1.30
CA HIS A 121 -12.31 3.26 -0.75
C HIS A 121 -13.50 2.47 -1.30
N TYR A 122 -14.49 3.15 -1.85
CA TYR A 122 -15.74 2.54 -2.31
C TYR A 122 -15.89 2.67 -3.82
N THR A 123 -16.23 1.56 -4.46
CA THR A 123 -16.64 1.54 -5.87
C THR A 123 -17.89 0.69 -6.01
N ARG A 124 -18.93 1.26 -6.66
CA ARG A 124 -20.24 0.59 -6.86
C ARG A 124 -20.85 0.04 -5.56
N GLY A 125 -20.67 0.77 -4.43
CA GLY A 125 -21.17 0.36 -3.11
C GLY A 125 -20.35 -0.73 -2.41
N SER A 126 -19.24 -1.18 -3.00
CA SER A 126 -18.36 -2.18 -2.40
C SER A 126 -17.14 -1.50 -1.77
N GLY A 127 -16.97 -1.64 -0.47
CA GLY A 127 -15.81 -1.24 0.31
C GLY A 127 -14.83 -2.40 0.56
N PRO A 128 -13.76 -2.17 1.34
CA PRO A 128 -12.74 -3.18 1.57
C PRO A 128 -13.29 -4.45 2.24
N GLY A 129 -14.20 -4.31 3.22
CA GLY A 129 -14.82 -5.45 3.89
C GLY A 129 -15.70 -6.29 2.97
N GLU A 130 -16.45 -5.67 2.06
CA GLU A 130 -17.28 -6.37 1.07
C GLU A 130 -16.40 -7.12 0.06
N ARG A 131 -15.30 -6.52 -0.39
CA ARG A 131 -14.34 -7.20 -1.27
C ARG A 131 -13.71 -8.42 -0.61
N MET A 132 -13.37 -8.31 0.69
CA MET A 132 -12.87 -9.45 1.46
C MET A 132 -13.92 -10.58 1.58
N ARG A 133 -15.17 -10.25 1.91
CA ARG A 133 -16.27 -11.25 1.96
C ARG A 133 -16.48 -11.94 0.61
N ALA A 134 -16.40 -11.21 -0.49
CA ALA A 134 -16.50 -11.78 -1.83
C ALA A 134 -15.38 -12.78 -2.15
N ARG A 135 -14.27 -12.73 -1.42
CA ARG A 135 -13.14 -13.66 -1.50
C ARG A 135 -13.15 -14.74 -0.40
N GLY A 136 -14.23 -14.85 0.36
CA GLY A 136 -14.38 -15.84 1.43
C GLY A 136 -13.71 -15.44 2.74
N GLY A 137 -13.25 -14.20 2.86
CA GLY A 137 -12.65 -13.66 4.10
C GLY A 137 -13.65 -12.89 4.97
N GLY A 138 -13.14 -12.30 6.04
CA GLY A 138 -13.91 -11.44 6.94
C GLY A 138 -13.75 -9.94 6.68
N PRO A 139 -14.60 -9.09 7.26
CA PRO A 139 -14.62 -7.66 6.99
C PRO A 139 -13.67 -6.84 7.87
N TYR A 140 -12.92 -7.47 8.77
CA TYR A 140 -12.09 -6.77 9.76
C TYR A 140 -10.75 -6.36 9.16
N VAL A 141 -10.79 -5.42 8.24
CA VAL A 141 -9.64 -4.89 7.51
C VAL A 141 -9.58 -3.37 7.58
N SER A 142 -8.37 -2.83 7.55
CA SER A 142 -8.07 -1.43 7.25
C SER A 142 -7.57 -1.34 5.82
N GLU A 143 -7.88 -0.25 5.14
CA GLU A 143 -7.40 0.02 3.80
C GLU A 143 -6.76 1.40 3.73
N VAL A 144 -5.61 1.49 3.07
CA VAL A 144 -4.99 2.74 2.64
C VAL A 144 -4.72 2.68 1.14
N ILE A 145 -4.83 3.83 0.48
CA ILE A 145 -4.68 3.93 -0.98
C ILE A 145 -3.78 5.11 -1.30
N THR A 146 -2.82 4.89 -2.20
CA THR A 146 -1.98 5.93 -2.77
C THR A 146 -2.24 6.08 -4.26
N TYR A 147 -1.97 7.27 -4.77
CA TYR A 147 -2.06 7.59 -6.19
C TYR A 147 -0.85 8.41 -6.62
N GLY A 148 -0.31 8.11 -7.79
CA GLY A 148 0.71 8.92 -8.45
C GLY A 148 2.15 8.51 -8.17
N HIS A 149 2.42 7.67 -7.18
CA HIS A 149 3.77 7.26 -6.81
C HIS A 149 4.22 6.02 -7.58
N HIS A 150 5.51 5.96 -7.91
CA HIS A 150 6.11 4.89 -8.71
C HIS A 150 7.39 4.31 -8.10
N THR A 151 7.75 4.74 -6.87
CA THR A 151 8.72 4.06 -6.02
C THR A 151 8.04 3.47 -4.79
N PRO A 152 8.54 2.35 -4.23
CA PRO A 152 8.04 1.78 -2.99
C PRO A 152 8.08 2.76 -1.82
N GLU A 153 9.17 3.52 -1.71
CA GLU A 153 9.37 4.56 -0.71
C GLU A 153 8.30 5.64 -0.84
N GLY A 154 8.10 6.18 -2.06
CA GLY A 154 7.10 7.22 -2.30
C GLY A 154 5.68 6.80 -1.94
N VAL A 155 5.33 5.51 -2.16
CA VAL A 155 4.04 4.96 -1.73
C VAL A 155 3.88 5.02 -0.21
N VAL A 156 4.89 4.64 0.55
CA VAL A 156 4.84 4.60 2.02
C VAL A 156 4.97 6.00 2.61
N ASP A 157 5.85 6.83 2.06
CA ASP A 157 6.07 8.21 2.51
C ASP A 157 4.81 9.05 2.39
N GLN A 158 4.08 8.96 1.26
CA GLN A 158 2.80 9.64 1.10
C GLN A 158 1.82 9.29 2.21
N LEU A 159 1.71 8.03 2.56
CA LEU A 159 0.78 7.55 3.60
C LEU A 159 1.22 7.93 5.02
N LEU A 160 2.52 8.05 5.27
CA LEU A 160 3.07 8.45 6.56
C LEU A 160 3.05 9.96 6.74
N ILE A 161 3.42 10.73 5.73
CA ILE A 161 3.35 12.19 5.74
C ILE A 161 1.88 12.63 5.81
N ASP A 162 1.04 12.01 5.01
CA ASP A 162 -0.42 12.15 5.01
C ASP A 162 -0.86 13.61 4.82
N ASP A 163 -0.17 14.33 3.91
CA ASP A 163 -0.37 15.75 3.63
C ASP A 163 -1.81 16.05 3.20
N GLY A 164 -2.42 17.05 3.85
CA GLY A 164 -3.77 17.51 3.54
C GLY A 164 -4.89 16.54 3.95
N VAL A 165 -4.59 15.47 4.72
CA VAL A 165 -5.58 14.53 5.24
C VAL A 165 -5.88 14.86 6.71
N PRO A 166 -7.07 15.42 7.02
CA PRO A 166 -7.44 15.71 8.39
C PRO A 166 -7.39 14.46 9.28
N GLY A 167 -6.72 14.59 10.45
CA GLY A 167 -6.61 13.49 11.41
C GLY A 167 -5.67 12.37 11.01
N ARG A 168 -4.90 12.50 9.92
CA ARG A 168 -3.84 11.56 9.53
C ARG A 168 -4.27 10.10 9.50
N GLY A 169 -5.40 9.85 8.84
CA GLY A 169 -6.06 8.53 8.85
C GLY A 169 -5.19 7.40 8.29
N HIS A 170 -4.39 7.68 7.25
CA HIS A 170 -3.48 6.68 6.68
C HIS A 170 -2.32 6.39 7.63
N ARG A 171 -1.65 7.42 8.18
CA ARG A 171 -0.59 7.26 9.19
C ARG A 171 -1.07 6.45 10.38
N HIS A 172 -2.24 6.77 10.95
CA HIS A 172 -2.82 6.03 12.06
C HIS A 172 -3.10 4.55 11.71
N SER A 173 -3.55 4.28 10.49
CA SER A 173 -3.75 2.90 10.03
C SER A 173 -2.43 2.14 9.94
N LEU A 174 -1.39 2.78 9.39
CA LEU A 174 -0.07 2.17 9.24
C LEU A 174 0.60 1.90 10.59
N LEU A 175 0.44 2.79 11.56
CA LEU A 175 1.02 2.68 12.91
C LEU A 175 0.20 1.81 13.86
N ARG A 176 -0.90 1.21 13.41
CA ARG A 176 -1.73 0.37 14.31
C ARG A 176 -0.97 -0.88 14.77
N PRO A 177 -0.77 -1.05 16.10
CA PRO A 177 0.05 -2.14 16.62
C PRO A 177 -0.62 -3.51 16.57
N THR A 178 -1.93 -3.56 16.30
CA THR A 178 -2.68 -4.82 16.22
C THR A 178 -2.60 -5.47 14.83
N HIS A 179 -2.22 -4.75 13.80
CA HIS A 179 -2.05 -5.33 12.47
C HIS A 179 -0.91 -6.36 12.47
N ARG A 180 -1.15 -7.50 11.83
CA ARG A 180 -0.21 -8.63 11.69
C ARG A 180 -0.02 -9.03 10.25
N TYR A 181 -0.98 -8.74 9.38
CA TYR A 181 -1.00 -9.15 8.00
C TYR A 181 -1.24 -7.95 7.09
N ALA A 182 -0.59 -7.96 5.94
CA ALA A 182 -0.88 -7.03 4.86
C ALA A 182 -0.90 -7.75 3.51
N GLY A 183 -1.70 -7.19 2.61
CA GLY A 183 -1.72 -7.57 1.21
C GLY A 183 -1.82 -6.32 0.35
N ILE A 184 -1.00 -6.24 -0.69
CA ILE A 184 -0.82 -5.07 -1.53
C ILE A 184 -1.12 -5.44 -2.97
N ALA A 185 -1.77 -4.53 -3.68
CA ALA A 185 -1.88 -4.58 -5.12
C ALA A 185 -1.67 -3.17 -5.68
N CYS A 186 -0.86 -3.08 -6.72
CA CYS A 186 -0.59 -1.84 -7.42
C CYS A 186 -0.97 -1.97 -8.90
N GLY A 187 -1.22 -0.85 -9.56
CA GLY A 187 -1.58 -0.85 -10.97
C GLY A 187 -1.65 0.55 -11.57
N ARG A 188 -2.02 0.60 -12.84
CA ARG A 188 -2.20 1.87 -13.56
C ARG A 188 -3.49 2.55 -13.10
N HIS A 189 -3.44 3.89 -13.03
CA HIS A 189 -4.63 4.72 -12.84
C HIS A 189 -4.76 5.74 -13.98
N PRO A 190 -5.95 5.86 -14.63
CA PRO A 190 -6.08 6.71 -15.83
C PRO A 190 -5.75 8.19 -15.60
N VAL A 191 -6.04 8.69 -14.40
CA VAL A 191 -5.82 10.11 -14.03
C VAL A 191 -4.48 10.29 -13.32
N HIS A 192 -4.15 9.40 -12.38
CA HIS A 192 -2.99 9.55 -11.49
C HIS A 192 -1.78 8.71 -11.92
N ARG A 193 -1.79 8.08 -13.10
CA ARG A 193 -0.76 7.17 -13.66
C ARG A 193 -0.66 5.85 -12.91
N THR A 194 -0.45 5.89 -11.60
CA THR A 194 -0.29 4.73 -10.72
C THR A 194 -1.25 4.80 -9.54
N MET A 195 -1.49 3.66 -8.93
CA MET A 195 -2.16 3.53 -7.65
C MET A 195 -1.68 2.28 -6.93
N CYS A 196 -1.68 2.31 -5.61
CA CYS A 196 -1.50 1.13 -4.77
C CYS A 196 -2.59 1.07 -3.71
N VAL A 197 -3.13 -0.11 -3.51
CA VAL A 197 -4.09 -0.44 -2.45
C VAL A 197 -3.42 -1.38 -1.47
N THR A 198 -3.36 -1.00 -0.20
CA THR A 198 -2.85 -1.85 0.88
C THR A 198 -3.98 -2.17 1.85
N LEU A 199 -4.29 -3.45 1.98
CA LEU A 199 -5.17 -3.96 3.03
C LEU A 199 -4.34 -4.49 4.19
N MET A 200 -4.75 -4.18 5.40
CA MET A 200 -4.11 -4.66 6.63
C MET A 200 -5.14 -5.25 7.57
N SER A 201 -4.75 -6.28 8.32
CA SER A 201 -5.63 -6.95 9.28
C SER A 201 -4.85 -7.55 10.45
N GLN A 202 -5.57 -7.86 11.53
CA GLN A 202 -5.06 -8.64 12.64
C GLN A 202 -5.02 -10.14 12.33
N THR A 203 -5.83 -10.59 11.39
CA THR A 203 -5.93 -11.98 10.95
C THR A 203 -5.59 -12.09 9.47
N ARG A 204 -5.08 -13.24 9.02
CA ARG A 204 -4.61 -13.46 7.65
C ARG A 204 -5.70 -13.23 6.58
N ASP A 205 -6.94 -13.50 6.93
CA ASP A 205 -8.09 -13.46 6.00
C ASP A 205 -9.11 -12.36 6.35
N GLY A 206 -8.79 -11.46 7.28
CA GLY A 206 -9.72 -10.43 7.73
C GLY A 206 -10.88 -10.93 8.58
N SER A 207 -10.84 -12.16 9.08
CA SER A 207 -11.82 -12.68 10.04
C SER A 207 -11.74 -11.92 11.38
N ALA A 208 -12.76 -12.07 12.22
CA ALA A 208 -12.76 -11.46 13.54
C ALA A 208 -11.54 -11.92 14.35
N PRO A 209 -10.80 -11.00 14.99
CA PRO A 209 -9.69 -11.38 15.85
C PRO A 209 -10.19 -12.23 17.02
N PRO A 210 -9.37 -13.16 17.53
CA PRO A 210 -9.73 -13.93 18.72
C PRO A 210 -9.96 -12.99 19.91
N PRO A 211 -10.89 -13.33 20.82
CA PRO A 211 -11.10 -12.54 22.02
C PRO A 211 -9.79 -12.44 22.83
N PRO A 212 -9.56 -11.32 23.52
CA PRO A 212 -8.38 -11.17 24.37
C PRO A 212 -8.34 -12.32 25.39
N ARG A 213 -7.17 -12.94 25.53
CA ARG A 213 -6.96 -13.94 26.57
C ARG A 213 -7.28 -13.29 27.93
N ARG A 214 -8.25 -13.83 28.64
CA ARG A 214 -8.49 -13.46 30.04
C ARG A 214 -7.16 -13.66 30.79
N ALA A 215 -6.67 -12.61 31.43
CA ALA A 215 -5.57 -12.76 32.37
C ALA A 215 -5.94 -13.87 33.36
N ALA A 216 -5.09 -14.88 33.49
CA ALA A 216 -5.27 -15.90 34.50
C ALA A 216 -5.32 -15.17 35.84
N THR A 217 -6.47 -15.19 36.50
CA THR A 217 -6.60 -14.77 37.89
C THR A 217 -5.63 -15.64 38.69
N LYS A 218 -4.57 -15.00 39.22
CA LYS A 218 -3.73 -15.66 40.22
C LYS A 218 -4.70 -16.08 41.33
N ALA A 219 -4.89 -17.39 41.46
CA ALA A 219 -5.48 -17.94 42.68
C ALA A 219 -4.50 -17.64 43.82
N GLU A 220 -4.95 -16.89 44.79
CA GLU A 220 -4.30 -16.71 46.09
C GLU A 220 -4.25 -18.03 46.86
#